data_f94bc8a4a5a6551d17bb3be71e22da8f
#
_entry.id   f94bc8a4a5a6551d17bb3be71e22da8f
#
_cell.length_a   1.000
_cell.length_b   1.000
_cell.length_c   1.000
_cell.angle_alpha   90.00
_cell.angle_beta   90.00
_cell.angle_gamma   90.00
#
_symmetry.space_group_name_H-M   'P 1'
#
loop_
_entity.id
_entity.type
_entity.pdbx_description
1 polymer ?
#
loop_
_entity_poly.entity_id
_entity_poly.type
_entity_poly.pdbx_seq_one_letter_code
_entity_poly.pdbx_strand_id
1 'polypeptide(L)'
;TLKIAIFERLGRFARESSAAWNNAGTGHSAFCELNYTSEKEDGTIDISKAEKIAEQFEISKQFWSYLIQKNHIQKPKEFINSCPHMSLVFGNKDAEYLRKRHERMIQSNLFKGMQFSTDHAQLREWIPLIMSKRKETEILAATKMDLGTDVNFGTLTRKMEQFLSEDSAVEIFLYHEAKDVDLRNDGKWEIKIKDRLDQHTQEVVADFVFIGAGGYALPLLDSSDIPESAGYGGFPVSGEWLVTHNPELIAMHQAKVYTQARVDAPPMSVPHLDLRIIDGKEALLFGPFAGFSTKFLKEGSYLDLPESINFKNIRSLFGAWWHNLPLTQYLIRQVAMTKAQRIQHLREFVKDAKEEDWELKVAGQRVQIIKKDKKSGGKLEFGTEVVVNENGTIASLLGASPGASTAAFAMIQVLEKCFPEKINNEWREKLLEIIPSYGQKLSENPELAEKMRSFTKEILELNY
;
A
#
# COMPACT_ATOMS: atom_id res chain seq x y z
N THR A 1 -6.37 2.23 33.14
CA THR A 1 -6.64 1.19 32.15
C THR A 1 -7.07 1.90 30.86
N LEU A 2 -6.46 1.57 29.73
CA LEU A 2 -6.85 2.10 28.44
C LEU A 2 -8.20 1.46 28.04
N LYS A 3 -9.14 2.25 27.50
CA LYS A 3 -10.35 1.78 26.86
C LYS A 3 -10.33 2.22 25.41
N ILE A 4 -10.67 1.34 24.50
CA ILE A 4 -10.63 1.59 23.05
C ILE A 4 -12.01 1.30 22.46
N ALA A 5 -12.57 2.27 21.71
CA ALA A 5 -13.73 2.06 20.88
C ALA A 5 -13.34 2.14 19.41
N ILE A 6 -13.71 1.14 18.61
CA ILE A 6 -13.42 1.07 17.18
C ILE A 6 -14.74 1.13 16.42
N PHE A 7 -14.88 2.13 15.55
CA PHE A 7 -16.07 2.32 14.74
C PHE A 7 -15.76 1.97 13.27
N GLU A 8 -16.49 1.01 12.73
CA GLU A 8 -16.42 0.59 11.32
C GLU A 8 -17.77 0.83 10.65
N ARG A 9 -17.76 1.64 9.57
CA ARG A 9 -19.00 1.99 8.85
C ARG A 9 -19.68 0.83 8.13
N LEU A 10 -18.94 -0.24 7.85
CA LEU A 10 -19.43 -1.42 7.14
C LEU A 10 -19.70 -2.58 8.13
N GLY A 11 -20.37 -3.61 7.66
CA GLY A 11 -20.72 -4.77 8.49
C GLY A 11 -19.57 -5.74 8.78
N ARG A 12 -18.36 -5.41 8.37
CA ARG A 12 -17.11 -6.13 8.69
C ARG A 12 -15.89 -5.32 8.29
N PHE A 13 -14.77 -5.59 8.93
CA PHE A 13 -13.48 -5.01 8.58
C PHE A 13 -12.94 -5.46 7.21
N ALA A 14 -12.00 -4.71 6.67
CA ALA A 14 -11.26 -5.02 5.45
C ALA A 14 -12.11 -5.19 4.19
N ARG A 15 -13.14 -4.38 4.01
CA ARG A 15 -13.95 -4.34 2.77
C ARG A 15 -13.48 -3.30 1.76
N GLU A 16 -12.74 -2.31 2.21
CA GLU A 16 -12.19 -1.24 1.36
C GLU A 16 -10.75 -1.57 0.90
N SER A 17 -9.80 -0.68 1.10
CA SER A 17 -8.43 -0.82 0.56
C SER A 17 -7.73 -2.11 0.96
N SER A 18 -7.98 -2.66 2.15
CA SER A 18 -7.36 -3.89 2.64
C SER A 18 -8.00 -5.16 2.09
N ALA A 19 -9.20 -5.10 1.47
CA ALA A 19 -9.81 -6.29 0.87
C ALA A 19 -8.87 -6.93 -0.17
N ALA A 20 -8.79 -8.25 -0.18
CA ALA A 20 -7.78 -9.00 -0.94
C ALA A 20 -7.76 -8.65 -2.44
N TRP A 21 -8.90 -8.38 -3.05
CA TRP A 21 -9.03 -8.01 -4.46
C TRP A 21 -8.96 -6.50 -4.72
N ASN A 22 -8.89 -5.68 -3.69
CA ASN A 22 -8.79 -4.23 -3.84
C ASN A 22 -7.34 -3.72 -3.91
N ASN A 23 -6.37 -4.62 -3.75
CA ASN A 23 -4.93 -4.33 -3.83
C ASN A 23 -4.16 -5.49 -4.47
N ALA A 24 -2.90 -5.26 -4.82
CA ALA A 24 -2.04 -6.26 -5.43
C ALA A 24 -1.43 -7.26 -4.43
N GLY A 25 -1.63 -7.06 -3.13
CA GLY A 25 -1.06 -7.91 -2.08
C GLY A 25 0.47 -7.94 -2.03
N THR A 26 1.12 -6.93 -2.55
CA THR A 26 2.58 -6.87 -2.57
C THR A 26 3.10 -6.55 -1.19
N GLY A 27 3.94 -7.41 -0.64
CA GLY A 27 4.75 -7.09 0.51
C GLY A 27 5.89 -6.15 0.07
N HIS A 28 5.67 -4.84 0.22
CA HIS A 28 6.53 -3.80 -0.36
C HIS A 28 7.94 -3.79 0.26
N SER A 29 8.80 -4.69 -0.24
CA SER A 29 10.23 -4.76 0.11
C SER A 29 11.13 -3.99 -0.87
N ALA A 30 10.54 -3.21 -1.78
CA ALA A 30 11.22 -2.43 -2.83
C ALA A 30 12.02 -3.30 -3.82
N PHE A 31 11.70 -4.58 -3.96
CA PHE A 31 12.43 -5.47 -4.85
C PHE A 31 12.06 -5.27 -6.32
N CYS A 32 10.79 -5.04 -6.61
CA CYS A 32 10.25 -4.94 -7.96
C CYS A 32 9.83 -3.51 -8.37
N GLU A 33 9.64 -2.60 -7.44
CA GLU A 33 9.11 -1.26 -7.73
C GLU A 33 10.22 -0.30 -8.21
N LEU A 34 10.27 -0.06 -9.51
CA LEU A 34 11.29 0.80 -10.15
C LEU A 34 11.18 2.28 -9.76
N ASN A 35 9.99 2.74 -9.39
CA ASN A 35 9.74 4.12 -8.96
C ASN A 35 10.31 4.48 -7.57
N TYR A 36 10.90 3.52 -6.87
CA TYR A 36 11.63 3.77 -5.61
C TYR A 36 13.12 4.03 -5.81
N THR A 37 13.59 3.89 -7.04
CA THR A 37 15.00 4.06 -7.41
C THR A 37 15.11 4.98 -8.62
N SER A 38 15.45 6.25 -8.39
CA SER A 38 15.63 7.23 -9.47
C SER A 38 17.09 7.33 -9.93
N GLU A 39 17.29 7.49 -11.24
CA GLU A 39 18.59 7.85 -11.79
C GLU A 39 18.77 9.37 -11.63
N LYS A 40 19.88 9.78 -11.03
CA LYS A 40 20.25 11.19 -10.88
C LYS A 40 20.90 11.73 -12.17
N GLU A 41 21.08 13.04 -12.25
CA GLU A 41 21.70 13.71 -13.40
C GLU A 41 23.13 13.22 -13.69
N ASP A 42 23.84 12.77 -12.66
CA ASP A 42 25.18 12.19 -12.77
C ASP A 42 25.20 10.70 -13.19
N GLY A 43 24.02 10.12 -13.46
CA GLY A 43 23.86 8.72 -13.84
C GLY A 43 23.90 7.72 -12.69
N THR A 44 24.02 8.18 -11.43
CA THR A 44 23.96 7.31 -10.25
C THR A 44 22.52 6.98 -9.88
N ILE A 45 22.31 5.80 -9.27
CA ILE A 45 20.98 5.39 -8.81
C ILE A 45 20.82 5.71 -7.32
N ASP A 46 19.78 6.46 -6.99
CA ASP A 46 19.37 6.70 -5.60
C ASP A 46 18.47 5.58 -5.11
N ILE A 47 18.91 4.86 -4.08
CA ILE A 47 18.16 3.75 -3.45
C ILE A 47 17.59 4.09 -2.07
N SER A 48 17.75 5.31 -1.60
CA SER A 48 17.38 5.71 -0.23
C SER A 48 15.89 5.48 0.07
N LYS A 49 15.03 5.77 -0.90
CA LYS A 49 13.60 5.50 -0.78
C LYS A 49 13.30 4.00 -0.74
N ALA A 50 14.02 3.20 -1.54
CA ALA A 50 13.86 1.76 -1.57
C ALA A 50 14.28 1.14 -0.22
N GLU A 51 15.42 1.54 0.35
CA GLU A 51 15.89 1.10 1.66
C GLU A 51 14.87 1.44 2.76
N LYS A 52 14.40 2.69 2.79
CA LYS A 52 13.39 3.13 3.77
C LYS A 52 12.12 2.28 3.73
N ILE A 53 11.59 1.99 2.54
CA ILE A 53 10.36 1.19 2.39
C ILE A 53 10.61 -0.27 2.76
N ALA A 54 11.75 -0.83 2.36
CA ALA A 54 12.13 -2.19 2.75
C ALA A 54 12.23 -2.34 4.27
N GLU A 55 12.90 -1.41 4.97
CA GLU A 55 12.97 -1.40 6.44
C GLU A 55 11.59 -1.33 7.09
N GLN A 56 10.70 -0.49 6.59
CA GLN A 56 9.33 -0.38 7.10
C GLN A 56 8.54 -1.69 6.96
N PHE A 57 8.77 -2.43 5.87
CA PHE A 57 8.14 -3.73 5.69
C PHE A 57 8.76 -4.81 6.59
N GLU A 58 10.09 -4.79 6.81
CA GLU A 58 10.74 -5.66 7.79
C GLU A 58 10.18 -5.46 9.21
N ILE A 59 9.86 -4.21 9.60
CA ILE A 59 9.15 -3.91 10.86
C ILE A 59 7.77 -4.56 10.89
N SER A 60 7.01 -4.50 9.80
CA SER A 60 5.69 -5.14 9.73
C SER A 60 5.79 -6.66 9.88
N LYS A 61 6.77 -7.31 9.25
CA LYS A 61 6.99 -8.76 9.42
C LYS A 61 7.37 -9.12 10.86
N GLN A 62 8.19 -8.31 11.54
CA GLN A 62 8.51 -8.52 12.96
C GLN A 62 7.26 -8.42 13.84
N PHE A 63 6.42 -7.40 13.61
CA PHE A 63 5.16 -7.24 14.31
C PHE A 63 4.22 -8.45 14.11
N TRP A 64 4.06 -8.92 12.88
CA TRP A 64 3.21 -10.09 12.60
C TRP A 64 3.80 -11.36 13.21
N SER A 65 5.13 -11.51 13.21
CA SER A 65 5.81 -12.63 13.89
C SER A 65 5.57 -12.60 15.39
N TYR A 66 5.61 -11.44 16.03
CA TYR A 66 5.26 -11.29 17.44
C TYR A 66 3.82 -11.74 17.72
N LEU A 67 2.85 -11.32 16.90
CA LEU A 67 1.45 -11.72 17.06
C LEU A 67 1.27 -13.24 16.95
N ILE A 68 1.99 -13.90 16.03
CA ILE A 68 1.98 -15.36 15.88
C ILE A 68 2.61 -16.03 17.12
N GLN A 69 3.79 -15.58 17.57
CA GLN A 69 4.48 -16.17 18.73
C GLN A 69 3.66 -16.07 20.03
N LYS A 70 2.88 -15.00 20.18
CA LYS A 70 1.98 -14.80 21.34
C LYS A 70 0.63 -15.49 21.16
N ASN A 71 0.40 -16.23 20.08
CA ASN A 71 -0.89 -16.83 19.72
C ASN A 71 -2.04 -15.83 19.60
N HIS A 72 -1.73 -14.55 19.36
CA HIS A 72 -2.74 -13.53 19.10
C HIS A 72 -3.39 -13.71 17.73
N ILE A 73 -2.60 -14.15 16.73
CA ILE A 73 -3.09 -14.61 15.44
C ILE A 73 -2.40 -15.94 15.10
N GLN A 74 -2.98 -16.72 14.19
CA GLN A 74 -2.47 -18.04 13.84
C GLN A 74 -2.47 -18.24 12.32
N LYS A 75 -1.84 -19.35 11.85
CA LYS A 75 -1.82 -19.81 10.45
C LYS A 75 -1.32 -18.70 9.50
N PRO A 76 -0.03 -18.36 9.52
CA PRO A 76 0.54 -17.29 8.71
C PRO A 76 0.29 -17.48 7.20
N LYS A 77 0.26 -18.71 6.69
CA LYS A 77 -0.03 -19.03 5.29
C LYS A 77 -1.39 -18.53 4.79
N GLU A 78 -2.33 -18.26 5.68
CA GLU A 78 -3.62 -17.69 5.26
C GLU A 78 -3.50 -16.21 4.86
N PHE A 79 -2.44 -15.51 5.29
CA PHE A 79 -2.27 -14.08 4.99
C PHE A 79 -0.93 -13.68 4.36
N ILE A 80 0.15 -14.47 4.51
CA ILE A 80 1.45 -14.17 3.88
C ILE A 80 2.06 -15.43 3.28
N ASN A 81 2.52 -15.32 2.03
CA ASN A 81 3.14 -16.41 1.30
C ASN A 81 4.39 -15.91 0.56
N SER A 82 5.39 -16.78 0.43
CA SER A 82 6.56 -16.50 -0.41
C SER A 82 6.13 -16.37 -1.86
N CYS A 83 6.56 -15.32 -2.52
CA CYS A 83 6.30 -15.05 -3.91
C CYS A 83 7.47 -14.20 -4.45
N PRO A 84 8.30 -14.68 -5.36
CA PRO A 84 9.40 -13.91 -5.90
C PRO A 84 8.94 -12.57 -6.47
N HIS A 85 9.70 -11.52 -6.20
CA HIS A 85 9.47 -10.20 -6.79
C HIS A 85 10.49 -9.95 -7.89
N MET A 86 10.02 -9.45 -9.01
CA MET A 86 10.83 -9.21 -10.20
C MET A 86 10.54 -7.84 -10.80
N SER A 87 11.58 -7.20 -11.33
CA SER A 87 11.41 -6.09 -12.26
C SER A 87 11.72 -6.60 -13.65
N LEU A 88 10.91 -6.24 -14.65
CA LEU A 88 11.11 -6.57 -16.05
C LEU A 88 11.07 -5.29 -16.88
N VAL A 89 12.03 -5.11 -17.75
CA VAL A 89 12.08 -3.95 -18.66
C VAL A 89 12.39 -4.37 -20.10
N PHE A 90 12.06 -3.48 -21.05
CA PHE A 90 12.17 -3.71 -22.47
C PHE A 90 13.04 -2.66 -23.15
N GLY A 91 13.92 -3.09 -24.05
CA GLY A 91 14.81 -2.22 -24.83
C GLY A 91 16.10 -1.84 -24.10
N ASN A 92 17.06 -1.36 -24.88
CA ASN A 92 18.44 -1.10 -24.41
C ASN A 92 18.53 -0.09 -23.26
N LYS A 93 17.78 1.01 -23.37
CA LYS A 93 17.84 2.10 -22.38
C LYS A 93 17.39 1.62 -21.00
N ASP A 94 16.26 0.92 -20.95
CA ASP A 94 15.68 0.47 -19.68
C ASP A 94 16.45 -0.73 -19.12
N ALA A 95 17.00 -1.60 -20.00
CA ALA A 95 17.90 -2.67 -19.58
C ALA A 95 19.18 -2.13 -18.92
N GLU A 96 19.75 -1.06 -19.46
CA GLU A 96 20.93 -0.39 -18.87
C GLU A 96 20.59 0.27 -17.52
N TYR A 97 19.44 0.95 -17.40
CA TYR A 97 18.96 1.46 -16.13
C TYR A 97 18.80 0.34 -15.10
N LEU A 98 18.17 -0.80 -15.49
CA LEU A 98 17.94 -1.91 -14.58
C LEU A 98 19.25 -2.57 -14.12
N ARG A 99 20.26 -2.63 -14.99
CA ARG A 99 21.60 -3.12 -14.65
C ARG A 99 22.26 -2.23 -13.59
N LYS A 100 22.28 -0.90 -13.82
CA LYS A 100 22.82 0.07 -12.85
C LYS A 100 22.07 0.01 -11.51
N ARG A 101 20.74 -0.11 -11.57
CA ARG A 101 19.90 -0.28 -10.38
C ARG A 101 20.30 -1.53 -9.60
N HIS A 102 20.43 -2.66 -10.27
CA HIS A 102 20.84 -3.92 -9.64
C HIS A 102 22.22 -3.78 -8.97
N GLU A 103 23.22 -3.28 -9.69
CA GLU A 103 24.59 -3.07 -9.20
C GLU A 103 24.62 -2.18 -7.94
N ARG A 104 23.75 -1.16 -7.90
CA ARG A 104 23.65 -0.27 -6.73
C ARG A 104 22.90 -0.92 -5.57
N MET A 105 21.80 -1.62 -5.85
CA MET A 105 20.97 -2.22 -4.81
C MET A 105 21.68 -3.35 -4.06
N ILE A 106 22.41 -4.24 -4.75
CA ILE A 106 23.11 -5.37 -4.10
C ILE A 106 24.21 -4.97 -3.12
N GLN A 107 24.61 -3.69 -3.12
CA GLN A 107 25.54 -3.14 -2.12
C GLN A 107 24.87 -2.93 -0.76
N SER A 108 23.54 -2.83 -0.73
CA SER A 108 22.78 -2.72 0.52
C SER A 108 22.43 -4.11 1.06
N ASN A 109 22.53 -4.28 2.38
CA ASN A 109 22.17 -5.52 3.07
C ASN A 109 20.74 -5.97 2.79
N LEU A 110 19.84 -5.00 2.54
CA LEU A 110 18.41 -5.27 2.31
C LEU A 110 18.14 -5.93 0.96
N PHE A 111 19.04 -5.77 -0.02
CA PHE A 111 18.86 -6.25 -1.39
C PHE A 111 19.91 -7.28 -1.81
N LYS A 112 20.72 -7.72 -0.86
CA LYS A 112 21.73 -8.75 -1.10
C LYS A 112 21.07 -10.05 -1.57
N GLY A 113 21.61 -10.64 -2.62
CA GLY A 113 21.06 -11.84 -3.25
C GLY A 113 20.08 -11.59 -4.39
N MET A 114 19.76 -10.32 -4.72
CA MET A 114 19.04 -9.98 -5.94
C MET A 114 19.83 -10.45 -7.16
N GLN A 115 19.15 -11.10 -8.11
CA GLN A 115 19.71 -11.57 -9.35
C GLN A 115 19.36 -10.63 -10.50
N PHE A 116 20.19 -10.59 -11.54
CA PHE A 116 19.95 -9.84 -12.77
C PHE A 116 20.25 -10.73 -13.97
N SER A 117 19.41 -10.69 -15.01
CA SER A 117 19.65 -11.40 -16.25
C SER A 117 19.10 -10.68 -17.47
N THR A 118 19.80 -10.84 -18.59
CA THR A 118 19.35 -10.52 -19.95
C THR A 118 19.27 -11.78 -20.81
N ASP A 119 19.63 -12.94 -20.25
CA ASP A 119 19.62 -14.21 -20.96
C ASP A 119 18.19 -14.75 -21.11
N HIS A 120 17.76 -14.96 -22.34
CA HIS A 120 16.43 -15.45 -22.66
C HIS A 120 16.14 -16.85 -22.09
N ALA A 121 17.14 -17.72 -21.98
CA ALA A 121 16.95 -19.05 -21.40
C ALA A 121 16.63 -18.93 -19.91
N GLN A 122 17.38 -18.11 -19.19
CA GLN A 122 17.13 -17.84 -17.78
C GLN A 122 15.80 -17.11 -17.55
N LEU A 123 15.45 -16.13 -18.38
CA LEU A 123 14.16 -15.44 -18.28
C LEU A 123 12.98 -16.38 -18.54
N ARG A 124 13.12 -17.39 -19.44
CA ARG A 124 12.10 -18.43 -19.63
C ARG A 124 11.93 -19.33 -18.41
N GLU A 125 12.99 -19.59 -17.68
CA GLU A 125 12.92 -20.32 -16.42
C GLU A 125 12.19 -19.49 -15.34
N TRP A 126 12.49 -18.21 -15.25
CA TRP A 126 11.91 -17.34 -14.20
C TRP A 126 10.46 -16.97 -14.44
N ILE A 127 10.09 -16.64 -15.69
CA ILE A 127 8.77 -16.09 -16.09
C ILE A 127 8.27 -16.71 -17.39
N PRO A 128 8.06 -18.03 -17.43
CA PRO A 128 7.73 -18.75 -18.67
C PRO A 128 6.50 -18.18 -19.39
N LEU A 129 5.46 -17.74 -18.67
CA LEU A 129 4.26 -17.15 -19.27
C LEU A 129 4.59 -15.86 -20.05
N ILE A 130 5.38 -14.96 -19.47
CA ILE A 130 5.76 -13.70 -20.11
C ILE A 130 6.70 -13.96 -21.29
N MET A 131 7.56 -14.95 -21.19
CA MET A 131 8.53 -15.30 -22.23
C MET A 131 7.95 -16.15 -23.36
N SER A 132 6.73 -16.66 -23.19
CA SER A 132 6.02 -17.40 -24.25
C SER A 132 5.85 -16.52 -25.50
N LYS A 133 6.16 -17.10 -26.69
CA LYS A 133 6.06 -16.43 -28.00
C LYS A 133 6.92 -15.18 -28.19
N ARG A 134 7.89 -14.91 -27.29
CA ARG A 134 8.84 -13.81 -27.49
C ARG A 134 9.96 -14.24 -28.44
N LYS A 135 10.39 -13.28 -29.27
CA LYS A 135 11.50 -13.50 -30.22
C LYS A 135 12.84 -13.35 -29.49
N GLU A 136 13.83 -14.12 -29.85
CA GLU A 136 15.19 -14.02 -29.31
C GLU A 136 15.85 -12.67 -29.60
N THR A 137 15.36 -11.92 -30.57
CA THR A 137 15.84 -10.58 -30.91
C THR A 137 15.25 -9.46 -30.04
N GLU A 138 14.24 -9.77 -29.22
CA GLU A 138 13.69 -8.79 -28.27
C GLU A 138 14.70 -8.55 -27.15
N ILE A 139 14.96 -7.29 -26.85
CA ILE A 139 15.87 -6.91 -25.75
C ILE A 139 15.05 -6.79 -24.47
N LEU A 140 15.36 -7.66 -23.50
CA LEU A 140 14.75 -7.70 -22.19
C LEU A 140 15.83 -7.76 -21.12
N ALA A 141 15.52 -7.22 -19.96
CA ALA A 141 16.28 -7.43 -18.74
C ALA A 141 15.34 -7.60 -17.55
N ALA A 142 15.70 -8.47 -16.63
CA ALA A 142 14.96 -8.63 -15.40
C ALA A 142 15.87 -8.71 -14.17
N THR A 143 15.33 -8.26 -13.01
CA THR A 143 15.87 -8.62 -11.71
C THR A 143 14.90 -9.56 -11.00
N LYS A 144 15.44 -10.46 -10.17
CA LYS A 144 14.66 -11.41 -9.36
C LYS A 144 15.16 -11.40 -7.93
N MET A 145 14.21 -11.37 -7.00
CA MET A 145 14.45 -11.53 -5.56
C MET A 145 13.48 -12.55 -4.98
N ASP A 146 14.02 -13.66 -4.49
CA ASP A 146 13.20 -14.76 -3.95
C ASP A 146 12.56 -14.42 -2.59
N LEU A 147 13.08 -13.43 -1.87
CA LEU A 147 12.56 -12.94 -0.59
C LEU A 147 11.23 -12.18 -0.68
N GLY A 148 10.64 -12.08 -1.87
CA GLY A 148 9.35 -11.43 -2.10
C GLY A 148 8.19 -12.16 -1.44
N THR A 149 7.08 -11.45 -1.22
CA THR A 149 5.88 -12.03 -0.60
C THR A 149 4.59 -11.52 -1.23
N ASP A 150 3.57 -12.40 -1.27
CA ASP A 150 2.17 -12.03 -1.45
C ASP A 150 1.47 -11.97 -0.10
N VAL A 151 0.72 -10.91 0.16
CA VAL A 151 0.03 -10.67 1.43
C VAL A 151 -1.46 -10.47 1.21
N ASN A 152 -2.28 -11.28 1.87
CA ASN A 152 -3.72 -11.07 2.00
C ASN A 152 -3.99 -10.16 3.22
N PHE A 153 -3.87 -8.84 2.99
CA PHE A 153 -4.09 -7.84 4.05
C PHE A 153 -5.50 -7.92 4.64
N GLY A 154 -6.49 -8.34 3.85
CA GLY A 154 -7.85 -8.53 4.34
C GLY A 154 -7.94 -9.60 5.42
N THR A 155 -7.33 -10.74 5.21
CA THR A 155 -7.30 -11.82 6.19
C THR A 155 -6.47 -11.44 7.41
N LEU A 156 -5.32 -10.81 7.22
CA LEU A 156 -4.50 -10.28 8.32
C LEU A 156 -5.30 -9.32 9.22
N THR A 157 -6.00 -8.34 8.61
CA THR A 157 -6.81 -7.37 9.35
C THR A 157 -7.92 -8.04 10.16
N ARG A 158 -8.63 -9.03 9.57
CA ARG A 158 -9.68 -9.76 10.29
C ARG A 158 -9.14 -10.62 11.44
N LYS A 159 -7.95 -11.20 11.29
CA LYS A 159 -7.30 -11.94 12.39
C LYS A 159 -6.94 -11.01 13.57
N MET A 160 -6.43 -9.81 13.27
CA MET A 160 -6.17 -8.80 14.30
C MET A 160 -7.46 -8.30 14.94
N GLU A 161 -8.50 -8.06 14.17
CA GLU A 161 -9.83 -7.68 14.68
C GLU A 161 -10.40 -8.75 15.59
N GLN A 162 -10.35 -10.02 15.20
CA GLN A 162 -10.79 -11.12 16.04
C GLN A 162 -10.05 -11.15 17.38
N PHE A 163 -8.73 -11.02 17.36
CA PHE A 163 -7.93 -10.94 18.59
C PHE A 163 -8.35 -9.75 19.48
N LEU A 164 -8.57 -8.57 18.90
CA LEU A 164 -8.97 -7.39 19.65
C LEU A 164 -10.39 -7.51 20.22
N SER A 165 -11.30 -8.23 19.55
CA SER A 165 -12.67 -8.44 20.02
C SER A 165 -12.76 -9.31 21.28
N GLU A 166 -11.69 -10.05 21.59
CA GLU A 166 -11.59 -10.88 22.80
C GLU A 166 -11.10 -10.08 24.03
N ASP A 167 -10.57 -8.86 23.83
CA ASP A 167 -10.09 -8.00 24.92
C ASP A 167 -11.24 -7.13 25.47
N SER A 168 -11.54 -7.27 26.76
CA SER A 168 -12.57 -6.49 27.45
C SER A 168 -12.34 -4.97 27.49
N ALA A 169 -11.14 -4.51 27.16
CA ALA A 169 -10.81 -3.08 27.04
C ALA A 169 -11.13 -2.52 25.65
N VAL A 170 -11.52 -3.37 24.69
CA VAL A 170 -11.79 -3.00 23.30
C VAL A 170 -13.28 -3.24 22.97
N GLU A 171 -13.96 -2.21 22.53
CA GLU A 171 -15.32 -2.29 22.02
C GLU A 171 -15.34 -2.03 20.51
N ILE A 172 -15.96 -2.91 19.73
CA ILE A 172 -16.02 -2.82 18.27
C ILE A 172 -17.47 -2.61 17.83
N PHE A 173 -17.71 -1.54 17.11
CA PHE A 173 -19.02 -1.15 16.60
C PHE A 173 -19.02 -1.20 15.06
N LEU A 174 -19.66 -2.24 14.52
CA LEU A 174 -19.91 -2.40 13.08
C LEU A 174 -21.14 -1.60 12.66
N TYR A 175 -21.21 -1.20 11.39
CA TYR A 175 -22.25 -0.31 10.85
C TYR A 175 -22.30 1.08 11.51
N HIS A 176 -21.23 1.50 12.20
CA HIS A 176 -21.14 2.79 12.87
C HIS A 176 -20.16 3.70 12.11
N GLU A 177 -20.68 4.79 11.58
CA GLU A 177 -19.94 5.73 10.74
C GLU A 177 -19.63 7.01 11.50
N ALA A 178 -18.34 7.32 11.72
CA ALA A 178 -17.93 8.62 12.20
C ALA A 178 -18.24 9.68 11.13
N LYS A 179 -18.97 10.73 11.53
CA LYS A 179 -19.42 11.82 10.67
C LYS A 179 -18.67 13.11 10.91
N ASP A 180 -18.27 13.33 12.14
CA ASP A 180 -17.70 14.60 12.60
C ASP A 180 -16.77 14.36 13.77
N VAL A 181 -15.77 15.22 13.93
CA VAL A 181 -14.79 15.17 15.02
C VAL A 181 -14.52 16.59 15.48
N ASP A 182 -14.99 16.99 16.66
CA ASP A 182 -14.89 18.34 17.20
C ASP A 182 -14.02 18.38 18.46
N LEU A 183 -13.16 19.39 18.58
CA LEU A 183 -12.40 19.65 19.80
C LEU A 183 -13.27 20.40 20.82
N ARG A 184 -13.45 19.82 21.99
CA ARG A 184 -14.21 20.40 23.11
C ARG A 184 -13.36 21.38 23.89
N ASN A 185 -14.04 22.25 24.67
CA ASN A 185 -13.38 23.23 25.56
C ASN A 185 -12.56 22.57 26.68
N ASP A 186 -12.85 21.32 27.03
CA ASP A 186 -12.11 20.54 28.04
C ASP A 186 -10.86 19.83 27.49
N GLY A 187 -10.54 20.05 26.20
CA GLY A 187 -9.40 19.44 25.50
C GLY A 187 -9.63 18.02 25.01
N LYS A 188 -10.82 17.46 25.20
CA LYS A 188 -11.23 16.15 24.66
C LYS A 188 -11.86 16.29 23.29
N TRP A 189 -11.95 15.18 22.57
CA TRP A 189 -12.61 15.09 21.28
C TRP A 189 -14.03 14.57 21.42
N GLU A 190 -14.96 15.21 20.75
CA GLU A 190 -16.34 14.74 20.57
C GLU A 190 -16.50 14.23 19.15
N ILE A 191 -16.92 12.97 19.03
CA ILE A 191 -17.08 12.29 17.77
C ILE A 191 -18.56 11.99 17.55
N LYS A 192 -19.14 12.50 16.46
CA LYS A 192 -20.50 12.17 16.03
C LYS A 192 -20.51 10.86 15.26
N ILE A 193 -21.11 9.84 15.83
CA ILE A 193 -21.23 8.51 15.27
C ILE A 193 -22.67 8.24 14.84
N LYS A 194 -22.82 7.87 13.56
CA LYS A 194 -24.12 7.48 13.00
C LYS A 194 -24.20 5.96 12.88
N ASP A 195 -25.17 5.34 13.55
CA ASP A 195 -25.57 3.97 13.28
C ASP A 195 -26.27 3.93 11.91
N ARG A 196 -25.77 3.09 11.01
CA ARG A 196 -26.28 2.98 9.64
C ARG A 196 -27.48 2.04 9.51
N LEU A 197 -27.78 1.27 10.54
CA LEU A 197 -28.91 0.36 10.56
C LEU A 197 -30.21 1.08 10.96
N ASP A 198 -30.19 1.80 12.08
CA ASP A 198 -31.34 2.52 12.61
C ASP A 198 -31.32 4.04 12.33
N GLN A 199 -30.21 4.54 11.72
CA GLN A 199 -29.99 5.96 11.41
C GLN A 199 -29.86 6.87 12.63
N HIS A 200 -29.75 6.31 13.84
CA HIS A 200 -29.52 7.07 15.06
C HIS A 200 -28.12 7.68 15.06
N THR A 201 -27.98 8.87 15.62
CA THR A 201 -26.69 9.54 15.83
C THR A 201 -26.45 9.71 17.30
N GLN A 202 -25.24 9.35 17.75
CA GLN A 202 -24.78 9.51 19.13
C GLN A 202 -23.45 10.26 19.14
N GLU A 203 -23.12 10.87 20.28
CA GLU A 203 -21.86 11.52 20.51
C GLU A 203 -21.01 10.69 21.47
N VAL A 204 -19.73 10.54 21.14
CA VAL A 204 -18.74 9.81 21.94
C VAL A 204 -17.61 10.76 22.27
N VAL A 205 -17.16 10.76 23.52
CA VAL A 205 -16.06 11.63 23.97
C VAL A 205 -14.80 10.79 24.21
N ALA A 206 -13.67 11.23 23.65
CA ALA A 206 -12.39 10.56 23.76
C ALA A 206 -11.24 11.51 24.11
N ASP A 207 -10.24 11.01 24.84
CA ASP A 207 -9.00 11.75 25.13
C ASP A 207 -8.04 11.75 23.93
N PHE A 208 -8.14 10.72 23.09
CA PHE A 208 -7.32 10.55 21.88
C PHE A 208 -8.15 9.97 20.75
N VAL A 209 -7.94 10.46 19.53
CA VAL A 209 -8.60 9.96 18.31
C VAL A 209 -7.56 9.55 17.28
N PHE A 210 -7.70 8.32 16.73
CA PHE A 210 -6.97 7.89 15.55
C PHE A 210 -7.93 7.74 14.36
N ILE A 211 -7.71 8.51 13.31
CA ILE A 211 -8.51 8.46 12.08
C ILE A 211 -7.85 7.50 11.08
N GLY A 212 -8.32 6.26 11.07
CA GLY A 212 -7.89 5.20 10.16
C GLY A 212 -8.88 4.89 9.04
N ALA A 213 -9.68 5.86 8.59
CA ALA A 213 -10.82 5.68 7.70
C ALA A 213 -10.46 5.53 6.20
N GLY A 214 -9.21 5.19 5.87
CA GLY A 214 -8.76 5.00 4.49
C GLY A 214 -8.95 6.26 3.64
N GLY A 215 -9.59 6.14 2.49
CA GLY A 215 -9.85 7.30 1.63
C GLY A 215 -10.74 8.38 2.27
N TYR A 216 -11.56 8.02 3.25
CA TYR A 216 -12.41 8.97 3.98
C TYR A 216 -11.74 9.62 5.20
N ALA A 217 -10.46 9.28 5.46
CA ALA A 217 -9.72 9.88 6.57
C ALA A 217 -9.52 11.39 6.40
N LEU A 218 -9.38 11.87 5.15
CA LEU A 218 -9.19 13.29 4.89
C LEU A 218 -10.42 14.15 5.25
N PRO A 219 -11.66 13.83 4.84
CA PRO A 219 -12.84 14.55 5.30
C PRO A 219 -13.01 14.59 6.82
N LEU A 220 -12.76 13.48 7.52
CA LEU A 220 -12.83 13.45 8.98
C LEU A 220 -11.72 14.26 9.64
N LEU A 221 -10.53 14.29 9.07
CA LEU A 221 -9.46 15.14 9.57
C LEU A 221 -9.76 16.62 9.34
N ASP A 222 -10.37 16.95 8.22
CA ASP A 222 -10.77 18.34 7.91
C ASP A 222 -11.86 18.84 8.87
N SER A 223 -12.80 17.97 9.27
CA SER A 223 -13.83 18.32 10.25
C SER A 223 -13.26 18.62 11.64
N SER A 224 -12.11 18.07 11.99
CA SER A 224 -11.46 18.32 13.29
C SER A 224 -10.90 19.74 13.44
N ASP A 225 -10.86 20.53 12.36
CA ASP A 225 -10.39 21.91 12.32
C ASP A 225 -8.95 22.12 12.83
N ILE A 226 -8.12 21.09 12.88
CA ILE A 226 -6.72 21.24 13.30
C ILE A 226 -5.92 22.03 12.26
N PRO A 227 -5.01 22.93 12.68
CA PRO A 227 -4.20 23.74 11.76
C PRO A 227 -3.36 22.91 10.79
N GLU A 228 -2.92 21.73 11.21
CA GLU A 228 -2.05 20.83 10.47
C GLU A 228 -2.75 20.21 9.24
N SER A 229 -4.10 20.18 9.21
CA SER A 229 -4.88 19.72 8.06
C SER A 229 -5.14 20.82 7.02
N ALA A 230 -4.81 22.07 7.33
CA ALA A 230 -5.22 23.22 6.52
C ALA A 230 -4.63 23.17 5.09
N GLY A 231 -5.52 23.18 4.10
CA GLY A 231 -5.15 23.16 2.69
C GLY A 231 -4.86 21.77 2.13
N TYR A 232 -5.09 20.72 2.88
CA TYR A 232 -5.10 19.36 2.36
C TYR A 232 -6.33 19.12 1.47
N GLY A 233 -6.16 18.32 0.43
CA GLY A 233 -7.22 17.87 -0.46
C GLY A 233 -7.00 16.44 -0.89
N GLY A 234 -8.05 15.80 -1.39
CA GLY A 234 -8.00 14.43 -1.90
C GLY A 234 -8.06 14.39 -3.43
N PHE A 235 -7.22 13.55 -4.03
CA PHE A 235 -7.29 13.20 -5.44
C PHE A 235 -7.63 11.71 -5.55
N PRO A 236 -8.91 11.36 -5.74
CA PRO A 236 -9.34 9.98 -5.76
C PRO A 236 -9.02 9.30 -7.09
N VAL A 237 -8.51 8.09 -7.01
CA VAL A 237 -8.17 7.24 -8.15
C VAL A 237 -8.78 5.86 -7.93
N SER A 238 -9.57 5.40 -8.89
CA SER A 238 -10.05 4.03 -8.97
C SER A 238 -9.01 3.12 -9.59
N GLY A 239 -9.25 1.83 -9.57
CA GLY A 239 -8.44 0.86 -10.29
C GLY A 239 -9.28 -0.33 -10.75
N GLU A 240 -8.80 -0.98 -11.80
CA GLU A 240 -9.35 -2.24 -12.30
C GLU A 240 -8.22 -3.20 -12.60
N TRP A 241 -8.52 -4.48 -12.52
CA TRP A 241 -7.62 -5.59 -12.80
C TRP A 241 -8.19 -6.50 -13.86
N LEU A 242 -7.33 -7.05 -14.71
CA LEU A 242 -7.61 -8.30 -15.39
C LEU A 242 -7.16 -9.45 -14.48
N VAL A 243 -8.06 -10.38 -14.21
CA VAL A 243 -7.82 -11.52 -13.31
C VAL A 243 -8.04 -12.80 -14.08
N THR A 244 -7.16 -13.79 -13.87
CA THR A 244 -7.38 -15.15 -14.37
C THR A 244 -7.25 -16.18 -13.26
N HIS A 245 -8.10 -17.19 -13.32
CA HIS A 245 -8.06 -18.40 -12.50
C HIS A 245 -7.69 -19.63 -13.34
N ASN A 246 -7.23 -19.44 -14.58
CA ASN A 246 -6.81 -20.53 -15.45
C ASN A 246 -5.54 -21.19 -14.87
N PRO A 247 -5.61 -22.49 -14.46
CA PRO A 247 -4.51 -23.16 -13.79
C PRO A 247 -3.27 -23.33 -14.69
N GLU A 248 -3.44 -23.41 -16.00
CA GLU A 248 -2.32 -23.53 -16.94
C GLU A 248 -1.51 -22.24 -16.97
N LEU A 249 -2.18 -21.07 -16.98
CA LEU A 249 -1.52 -19.77 -16.95
C LEU A 249 -0.86 -19.52 -15.58
N ILE A 250 -1.53 -19.90 -14.50
CA ILE A 250 -1.01 -19.77 -13.13
C ILE A 250 0.26 -20.60 -12.96
N ALA A 251 0.26 -21.85 -13.44
CA ALA A 251 1.44 -22.72 -13.36
C ALA A 251 2.68 -22.16 -14.10
N MET A 252 2.45 -21.31 -15.11
CA MET A 252 3.51 -20.66 -15.89
C MET A 252 3.94 -19.30 -15.30
N HIS A 253 3.35 -18.83 -14.20
CA HIS A 253 3.68 -17.51 -13.61
C HIS A 253 3.55 -17.51 -12.09
N GLN A 254 4.65 -17.71 -11.40
CA GLN A 254 4.72 -17.86 -9.94
C GLN A 254 5.51 -16.71 -9.29
N ALA A 255 5.31 -15.46 -9.77
CA ALA A 255 6.00 -14.27 -9.29
C ALA A 255 5.12 -13.01 -9.33
N LYS A 256 5.59 -11.94 -8.72
CA LYS A 256 5.11 -10.57 -8.97
C LYS A 256 6.11 -9.88 -9.90
N VAL A 257 5.68 -9.51 -11.10
CA VAL A 257 6.54 -8.93 -12.14
C VAL A 257 6.08 -7.55 -12.49
N TYR A 258 6.87 -6.55 -12.08
CA TYR A 258 6.63 -5.12 -12.29
C TYR A 258 7.49 -4.61 -13.45
N THR A 259 6.94 -3.68 -14.23
CA THR A 259 7.72 -2.98 -15.26
C THR A 259 7.89 -1.50 -14.93
N GLN A 260 8.48 -0.77 -15.86
CA GLN A 260 8.56 0.68 -15.79
C GLN A 260 7.24 1.31 -16.22
N ALA A 261 6.87 2.42 -15.58
CA ALA A 261 5.77 3.23 -16.05
C ALA A 261 6.03 3.68 -17.50
N ARG A 262 5.01 3.67 -18.35
CA ARG A 262 5.13 4.24 -19.69
C ARG A 262 5.46 5.73 -19.60
N VAL A 263 6.11 6.25 -20.62
CA VAL A 263 6.29 7.69 -20.79
C VAL A 263 4.90 8.34 -20.71
N ASP A 264 4.75 9.36 -19.86
CA ASP A 264 3.50 10.06 -19.57
C ASP A 264 2.47 9.31 -18.68
N ALA A 265 2.76 8.10 -18.21
CA ALA A 265 1.91 7.41 -17.22
C ALA A 265 2.31 7.76 -15.78
N PRO A 266 1.32 7.96 -14.89
CA PRO A 266 1.62 8.25 -13.50
C PRO A 266 2.24 7.03 -12.79
N PRO A 267 3.06 7.23 -11.75
CA PRO A 267 3.72 6.13 -11.02
C PRO A 267 2.76 5.06 -10.47
N MET A 268 1.49 5.40 -10.29
CA MET A 268 0.45 4.49 -9.81
C MET A 268 -0.11 3.56 -10.90
N SER A 269 0.25 3.78 -12.17
CA SER A 269 -0.23 3.03 -13.33
C SER A 269 0.86 2.11 -13.90
N VAL A 270 1.85 1.77 -13.09
CA VAL A 270 2.90 0.82 -13.51
C VAL A 270 2.26 -0.54 -13.78
N PRO A 271 2.31 -1.05 -15.02
CA PRO A 271 1.76 -2.36 -15.31
C PRO A 271 2.57 -3.46 -14.63
N HIS A 272 1.88 -4.40 -14.02
CA HIS A 272 2.49 -5.59 -13.43
C HIS A 272 1.58 -6.81 -13.58
N LEU A 273 2.18 -7.98 -13.59
CA LEU A 273 1.51 -9.27 -13.59
C LEU A 273 1.91 -10.00 -12.31
N ASP A 274 0.93 -10.27 -11.46
CA ASP A 274 1.16 -10.78 -10.12
C ASP A 274 0.47 -12.09 -9.86
N LEU A 275 1.20 -13.05 -9.28
CA LEU A 275 0.58 -14.13 -8.52
C LEU A 275 -0.10 -13.56 -7.27
N ARG A 276 -1.33 -13.99 -7.04
CA ARG A 276 -2.10 -13.74 -5.82
C ARG A 276 -2.49 -15.06 -5.17
N ILE A 277 -2.34 -15.11 -3.84
CA ILE A 277 -2.78 -16.27 -3.03
C ILE A 277 -3.84 -15.76 -2.05
N ILE A 278 -5.10 -16.05 -2.33
CA ILE A 278 -6.25 -15.55 -1.56
C ILE A 278 -7.07 -16.72 -1.08
N ASP A 279 -7.20 -16.87 0.24
CA ASP A 279 -7.93 -17.96 0.88
C ASP A 279 -7.50 -19.35 0.37
N GLY A 280 -6.19 -19.54 0.18
CA GLY A 280 -5.57 -20.76 -0.31
C GLY A 280 -5.74 -21.02 -1.83
N LYS A 281 -6.29 -20.08 -2.58
CA LYS A 281 -6.47 -20.17 -4.03
C LYS A 281 -5.54 -19.21 -4.75
N GLU A 282 -4.91 -19.72 -5.81
CA GLU A 282 -4.05 -18.93 -6.69
C GLU A 282 -4.83 -18.26 -7.81
N ALA A 283 -4.39 -17.09 -8.20
CA ALA A 283 -4.88 -16.35 -9.36
C ALA A 283 -3.77 -15.45 -9.91
N LEU A 284 -3.86 -15.06 -11.19
CA LEU A 284 -3.01 -13.99 -11.72
C LEU A 284 -3.81 -12.70 -11.84
N LEU A 285 -3.14 -11.61 -11.53
CA LEU A 285 -3.68 -10.26 -11.54
C LEU A 285 -2.82 -9.39 -12.46
N PHE A 286 -3.42 -8.78 -13.49
CA PHE A 286 -2.71 -7.84 -14.38
C PHE A 286 -3.32 -6.44 -14.30
N GLY A 287 -2.48 -5.43 -14.17
CA GLY A 287 -2.83 -4.01 -14.11
C GLY A 287 -1.85 -3.24 -13.21
N PRO A 288 -2.32 -2.21 -12.45
CA PRO A 288 -3.67 -1.69 -12.43
C PRO A 288 -4.01 -0.83 -13.65
N PHE A 289 -5.27 -0.85 -14.04
CA PHE A 289 -5.83 0.17 -14.92
C PHE A 289 -6.42 1.26 -14.02
N ALA A 290 -5.61 2.29 -13.76
CA ALA A 290 -5.99 3.37 -12.86
C ALA A 290 -6.94 4.33 -13.58
N GLY A 291 -8.07 4.66 -12.97
CA GLY A 291 -9.07 5.54 -13.54
C GLY A 291 -9.43 6.70 -12.63
N PHE A 292 -9.98 7.77 -13.19
CA PHE A 292 -10.54 8.86 -12.41
C PHE A 292 -11.82 8.41 -11.70
N SER A 293 -11.99 8.83 -10.45
CA SER A 293 -13.19 8.62 -9.67
C SER A 293 -13.48 9.85 -8.81
N THR A 294 -14.72 10.07 -8.42
CA THR A 294 -15.06 11.06 -7.39
C THR A 294 -15.37 10.41 -6.05
N LYS A 295 -15.38 9.08 -5.99
CA LYS A 295 -15.54 8.34 -4.74
C LYS A 295 -14.22 8.25 -3.98
N PHE A 296 -14.25 8.44 -2.68
CA PHE A 296 -13.09 8.24 -1.80
C PHE A 296 -12.96 6.78 -1.33
N LEU A 297 -14.07 6.07 -1.27
CA LEU A 297 -14.16 4.66 -0.91
C LEU A 297 -14.89 3.88 -2.01
N LYS A 298 -14.59 2.60 -2.16
CA LYS A 298 -15.29 1.73 -3.13
C LYS A 298 -16.79 1.69 -2.86
N GLU A 299 -17.18 1.59 -1.59
CA GLU A 299 -18.56 1.67 -1.12
C GLU A 299 -18.95 3.11 -0.68
N GLY A 300 -18.25 4.11 -1.19
CA GLY A 300 -18.49 5.54 -0.97
C GLY A 300 -19.52 6.13 -1.95
N SER A 301 -19.64 7.46 -1.90
CA SER A 301 -20.54 8.26 -2.74
C SER A 301 -19.77 8.95 -3.87
N TYR A 302 -20.42 9.16 -5.00
CA TYR A 302 -19.88 10.04 -6.06
C TYR A 302 -19.81 11.51 -5.62
N LEU A 303 -20.44 11.86 -4.50
CA LEU A 303 -20.39 13.19 -3.90
C LEU A 303 -19.18 13.35 -2.94
N ASP A 304 -18.44 12.30 -2.61
CA ASP A 304 -17.32 12.39 -1.66
C ASP A 304 -16.32 13.48 -2.04
N LEU A 305 -15.90 13.56 -3.31
CA LEU A 305 -14.98 14.61 -3.77
C LEU A 305 -15.66 16.01 -3.79
N PRO A 306 -16.83 16.22 -4.39
CA PRO A 306 -17.50 17.52 -4.34
C PRO A 306 -17.73 18.04 -2.92
N GLU A 307 -18.19 17.20 -2.00
CA GLU A 307 -18.47 17.56 -0.60
C GLU A 307 -17.20 17.85 0.22
N SER A 308 -16.05 17.29 -0.19
CA SER A 308 -14.75 17.57 0.44
C SER A 308 -14.15 18.93 0.07
N ILE A 309 -14.73 19.63 -0.92
CA ILE A 309 -14.21 20.93 -1.39
C ILE A 309 -14.74 22.05 -0.49
N ASN A 310 -13.83 22.82 0.09
CA ASN A 310 -14.15 23.96 0.95
C ASN A 310 -13.17 25.13 0.74
N PHE A 311 -13.41 26.26 1.40
CA PHE A 311 -12.59 27.46 1.25
C PHE A 311 -11.13 27.29 1.69
N LYS A 312 -10.83 26.29 2.58
CA LYS A 312 -9.48 26.03 3.06
C LYS A 312 -8.63 25.28 2.01
N ASN A 313 -9.26 24.43 1.18
CA ASN A 313 -8.56 23.51 0.27
C ASN A 313 -8.78 23.81 -1.24
N ILE A 314 -9.79 24.60 -1.63
CA ILE A 314 -10.13 24.85 -3.05
C ILE A 314 -8.93 25.36 -3.86
N ARG A 315 -8.09 26.23 -3.27
CA ARG A 315 -6.90 26.74 -3.95
C ARG A 315 -5.85 25.64 -4.19
N SER A 316 -5.65 24.76 -3.22
CA SER A 316 -4.73 23.63 -3.33
C SER A 316 -5.23 22.61 -4.35
N LEU A 317 -6.53 22.30 -4.33
CA LEU A 317 -7.18 21.40 -5.30
C LEU A 317 -7.05 21.95 -6.73
N PHE A 318 -7.39 23.22 -6.95
CA PHE A 318 -7.29 23.85 -8.27
C PHE A 318 -5.85 23.89 -8.78
N GLY A 319 -4.89 24.28 -7.92
CA GLY A 319 -3.47 24.30 -8.27
C GLY A 319 -2.95 22.92 -8.66
N ALA A 320 -3.24 21.89 -7.85
CA ALA A 320 -2.86 20.52 -8.15
C ALA A 320 -3.52 19.99 -9.43
N TRP A 321 -4.82 20.25 -9.63
CA TRP A 321 -5.54 19.85 -10.85
C TRP A 321 -4.95 20.49 -12.10
N TRP A 322 -4.68 21.80 -12.07
CA TRP A 322 -4.12 22.55 -13.22
C TRP A 322 -2.74 22.01 -13.64
N HIS A 323 -1.87 21.74 -12.67
CA HIS A 323 -0.53 21.22 -12.94
C HIS A 323 -0.51 19.73 -13.30
N ASN A 324 -1.62 19.00 -13.06
CA ASN A 324 -1.75 17.58 -13.37
C ASN A 324 -2.87 17.30 -14.40
N LEU A 325 -3.18 18.27 -15.27
CA LEU A 325 -4.15 18.07 -16.35
C LEU A 325 -3.85 16.85 -17.24
N PRO A 326 -2.58 16.59 -17.66
CA PRO A 326 -2.25 15.39 -18.43
C PRO A 326 -2.59 14.10 -17.66
N LEU A 327 -2.30 14.05 -16.35
CA LEU A 327 -2.67 12.93 -15.50
C LEU A 327 -4.20 12.73 -15.44
N THR A 328 -4.96 13.81 -15.25
CA THR A 328 -6.42 13.73 -15.21
C THR A 328 -6.99 13.21 -16.54
N GLN A 329 -6.49 13.71 -17.67
CA GLN A 329 -6.88 13.23 -19.00
C GLN A 329 -6.53 11.75 -19.21
N TYR A 330 -5.33 11.34 -18.77
CA TYR A 330 -4.92 9.94 -18.80
C TYR A 330 -5.90 9.05 -18.01
N LEU A 331 -6.23 9.42 -16.76
CA LEU A 331 -7.14 8.65 -15.92
C LEU A 331 -8.56 8.57 -16.50
N ILE A 332 -9.06 9.64 -17.13
CA ILE A 332 -10.37 9.64 -17.81
C ILE A 332 -10.34 8.65 -18.98
N ARG A 333 -9.27 8.67 -19.80
CA ARG A 333 -9.11 7.70 -20.91
C ARG A 333 -9.07 6.26 -20.42
N GLN A 334 -8.43 6.00 -19.28
CA GLN A 334 -8.37 4.67 -18.68
C GLN A 334 -9.76 4.14 -18.26
N VAL A 335 -10.62 5.00 -17.71
CA VAL A 335 -12.02 4.63 -17.38
C VAL A 335 -12.80 4.25 -18.65
N ALA A 336 -12.57 4.93 -19.76
CA ALA A 336 -13.26 4.68 -21.03
C ALA A 336 -12.77 3.44 -21.78
N MET A 337 -11.68 2.79 -21.33
CA MET A 337 -11.14 1.60 -21.99
C MET A 337 -12.09 0.41 -21.91
N THR A 338 -12.25 -0.29 -23.03
CA THR A 338 -12.98 -1.56 -23.09
C THR A 338 -12.10 -2.73 -22.55
N LYS A 339 -12.73 -3.86 -22.23
CA LYS A 339 -11.99 -5.08 -21.85
C LYS A 339 -11.00 -5.50 -22.95
N ALA A 340 -11.41 -5.47 -24.21
CA ALA A 340 -10.58 -5.80 -25.36
C ALA A 340 -9.31 -4.92 -25.44
N GLN A 341 -9.44 -3.62 -25.20
CA GLN A 341 -8.28 -2.71 -25.13
C GLN A 341 -7.35 -3.04 -23.97
N ARG A 342 -7.88 -3.40 -22.79
CA ARG A 342 -7.06 -3.85 -21.67
C ARG A 342 -6.33 -5.16 -21.95
N ILE A 343 -6.98 -6.10 -22.64
CA ILE A 343 -6.32 -7.34 -23.12
C ILE A 343 -5.19 -7.02 -24.11
N GLN A 344 -5.34 -5.98 -24.93
CA GLN A 344 -4.24 -5.56 -25.81
C GLN A 344 -3.02 -5.07 -25.02
N HIS A 345 -3.23 -4.38 -23.89
CA HIS A 345 -2.14 -4.03 -22.97
C HIS A 345 -1.52 -5.26 -22.29
N LEU A 346 -2.34 -6.23 -21.89
CA LEU A 346 -1.83 -7.50 -21.35
C LEU A 346 -0.97 -8.24 -22.39
N ARG A 347 -1.28 -8.18 -23.69
CA ARG A 347 -0.49 -8.81 -24.76
C ARG A 347 0.90 -8.21 -24.94
N GLU A 348 1.21 -7.08 -24.32
CA GLU A 348 2.59 -6.58 -24.23
C GLU A 348 3.43 -7.45 -23.28
N PHE A 349 2.78 -8.05 -22.27
CA PHE A 349 3.36 -8.99 -21.30
C PHE A 349 3.21 -10.44 -21.80
N VAL A 350 2.01 -10.88 -22.01
CA VAL A 350 1.62 -12.25 -22.41
C VAL A 350 1.13 -12.19 -23.84
N LYS A 351 2.02 -12.49 -24.80
CA LYS A 351 1.82 -12.28 -26.26
C LYS A 351 0.56 -12.93 -26.82
N ASP A 352 0.19 -14.09 -26.32
CA ASP A 352 -0.93 -14.91 -26.76
C ASP A 352 -2.12 -14.92 -25.80
N ALA A 353 -2.22 -13.89 -24.93
CA ALA A 353 -3.33 -13.76 -24.00
C ALA A 353 -4.68 -13.78 -24.73
N LYS A 354 -5.57 -14.68 -24.30
CA LYS A 354 -6.93 -14.80 -24.82
C LYS A 354 -7.90 -14.08 -23.92
N GLU A 355 -8.87 -13.39 -24.50
CA GLU A 355 -9.81 -12.56 -23.74
C GLU A 355 -10.74 -13.40 -22.83
N GLU A 356 -11.04 -14.62 -23.23
CA GLU A 356 -11.88 -15.56 -22.48
C GLU A 356 -11.25 -16.03 -21.16
N ASP A 357 -9.92 -16.05 -21.07
CA ASP A 357 -9.20 -16.48 -19.85
C ASP A 357 -9.20 -15.41 -18.74
N TRP A 358 -9.59 -14.19 -19.05
CA TRP A 358 -9.45 -13.05 -18.12
C TRP A 358 -10.78 -12.36 -17.85
N GLU A 359 -11.05 -12.11 -16.58
CA GLU A 359 -12.20 -11.29 -16.13
C GLU A 359 -11.74 -9.90 -15.68
N LEU A 360 -12.60 -8.90 -15.87
CA LEU A 360 -12.35 -7.55 -15.36
C LEU A 360 -12.89 -7.46 -13.92
N LYS A 361 -12.05 -7.00 -12.99
CA LYS A 361 -12.40 -6.85 -11.58
C LYS A 361 -12.10 -5.45 -11.09
N VAL A 362 -13.07 -4.81 -10.45
CA VAL A 362 -12.90 -3.49 -9.85
C VAL A 362 -12.06 -3.60 -8.57
N ALA A 363 -10.97 -2.85 -8.51
CA ALA A 363 -10.10 -2.71 -7.35
C ALA A 363 -10.67 -1.75 -6.29
N GLY A 364 -9.89 -1.48 -5.25
CA GLY A 364 -10.21 -0.45 -4.26
C GLY A 364 -10.00 0.96 -4.78
N GLN A 365 -10.53 1.93 -4.04
CA GLN A 365 -10.25 3.35 -4.25
C GLN A 365 -8.95 3.75 -3.54
N ARG A 366 -8.25 4.72 -4.12
CA ARG A 366 -7.06 5.34 -3.53
C ARG A 366 -7.26 6.85 -3.54
N VAL A 367 -7.03 7.49 -2.41
CA VAL A 367 -7.06 8.95 -2.33
C VAL A 367 -5.62 9.43 -2.14
N GLN A 368 -5.07 10.06 -3.18
CA GLN A 368 -3.77 10.71 -3.09
C GLN A 368 -3.91 12.05 -2.39
N ILE A 369 -2.89 12.44 -1.66
CA ILE A 369 -2.90 13.68 -0.90
C ILE A 369 -2.55 14.84 -1.81
N ILE A 370 -3.34 15.91 -1.74
CA ILE A 370 -2.98 17.22 -2.27
C ILE A 370 -2.59 18.10 -1.08
N LYS A 371 -1.44 18.76 -1.18
CA LYS A 371 -0.96 19.72 -0.20
C LYS A 371 -0.84 21.12 -0.78
N LYS A 372 -0.97 22.11 0.09
CA LYS A 372 -0.68 23.49 -0.27
C LYS A 372 0.79 23.64 -0.69
N ASP A 373 1.01 24.27 -1.82
CA ASP A 373 2.33 24.60 -2.35
C ASP A 373 2.42 26.09 -2.70
N LYS A 374 3.53 26.71 -2.32
CA LYS A 374 3.71 28.16 -2.49
C LYS A 374 3.82 28.59 -3.95
N LYS A 375 4.35 27.72 -4.83
CA LYS A 375 4.59 28.03 -6.25
C LYS A 375 3.41 27.68 -7.14
N SER A 376 2.85 26.47 -6.95
CA SER A 376 1.77 25.93 -7.78
C SER A 376 0.37 26.10 -7.18
N GLY A 377 0.26 26.59 -5.94
CA GLY A 377 -0.98 26.63 -5.17
C GLY A 377 -1.27 25.31 -4.50
N GLY A 378 -1.09 24.18 -5.19
CA GLY A 378 -1.25 22.82 -4.67
C GLY A 378 -0.38 21.82 -5.39
N LYS A 379 0.12 20.82 -4.67
CA LYS A 379 0.97 19.75 -5.19
C LYS A 379 0.38 18.39 -4.81
N LEU A 380 0.38 17.46 -5.76
CA LEU A 380 0.00 16.06 -5.54
C LEU A 380 1.19 15.31 -4.90
N GLU A 381 0.92 14.69 -3.74
CA GLU A 381 1.91 13.88 -3.02
C GLU A 381 1.54 12.39 -3.11
N PHE A 382 2.56 11.55 -3.33
CA PHE A 382 2.39 10.10 -3.42
C PHE A 382 2.97 9.42 -2.17
N GLY A 383 2.28 8.41 -1.68
CA GLY A 383 2.68 7.65 -0.51
C GLY A 383 1.70 7.79 0.64
N THR A 384 2.18 7.54 1.85
CA THR A 384 1.40 7.65 3.09
C THR A 384 1.99 8.72 4.00
N GLU A 385 1.14 9.36 4.78
CA GLU A 385 1.53 10.40 5.73
C GLU A 385 0.74 10.26 7.03
N VAL A 386 1.44 10.40 8.15
CA VAL A 386 0.86 10.51 9.48
C VAL A 386 0.78 11.99 9.85
N VAL A 387 -0.43 12.52 9.92
CA VAL A 387 -0.74 13.88 10.39
C VAL A 387 -1.14 13.78 11.86
N VAL A 388 -0.56 14.64 12.70
CA VAL A 388 -0.81 14.71 14.15
C VAL A 388 -0.95 16.17 14.51
N ASN A 389 -1.89 16.54 15.39
CA ASN A 389 -1.99 17.91 15.91
C ASN A 389 -0.86 18.22 16.90
N GLU A 390 -0.62 19.50 17.16
CA GLU A 390 0.45 19.97 18.05
C GLU A 390 0.45 19.29 19.42
N ASN A 391 -0.71 19.04 19.98
CA ASN A 391 -0.87 18.44 21.31
C ASN A 391 -0.81 16.90 21.32
N GLY A 392 -0.69 16.25 20.18
CA GLY A 392 -0.64 14.78 20.08
C GLY A 392 -1.92 14.05 20.48
N THR A 393 -3.08 14.71 20.46
CA THR A 393 -4.36 14.13 20.89
C THR A 393 -5.24 13.62 19.74
N ILE A 394 -4.89 13.93 18.50
CA ILE A 394 -5.50 13.36 17.29
C ILE A 394 -4.44 13.03 16.28
N ALA A 395 -4.56 11.90 15.64
CA ALA A 395 -3.71 11.47 14.55
C ALA A 395 -4.53 10.90 13.40
N SER A 396 -4.05 11.07 12.18
CA SER A 396 -4.66 10.51 10.98
C SER A 396 -3.61 9.88 10.07
N LEU A 397 -3.95 8.75 9.45
CA LEU A 397 -3.17 8.15 8.36
C LEU A 397 -3.82 8.50 7.04
N LEU A 398 -3.12 9.29 6.23
CA LEU A 398 -3.55 9.74 4.91
C LEU A 398 -2.75 9.08 3.79
N GLY A 399 -3.29 9.11 2.57
CA GLY A 399 -2.62 8.69 1.35
C GLY A 399 -2.87 7.22 0.99
N ALA A 400 -1.99 6.69 0.13
CA ALA A 400 -2.18 5.39 -0.49
C ALA A 400 -0.98 4.44 -0.29
N SER A 401 -0.57 3.70 -1.32
CA SER A 401 0.54 2.73 -1.27
C SER A 401 1.88 3.38 -0.86
N PRO A 402 2.70 2.69 -0.05
CA PRO A 402 2.63 1.28 0.39
C PRO A 402 1.82 1.00 1.68
N GLY A 403 0.89 1.81 2.07
CA GLY A 403 0.15 1.89 3.32
C GLY A 403 0.04 0.60 4.15
N ALA A 404 -0.65 -0.44 3.64
CA ALA A 404 -0.87 -1.67 4.41
C ALA A 404 0.43 -2.42 4.75
N SER A 405 1.40 -2.47 3.82
CA SER A 405 2.71 -3.12 4.04
C SER A 405 3.54 -2.44 5.11
N THR A 406 3.35 -1.15 5.31
CA THR A 406 4.13 -0.32 6.23
C THR A 406 3.31 0.18 7.42
N ALA A 407 2.12 -0.38 7.63
CA ALA A 407 1.18 0.07 8.66
C ALA A 407 1.77 0.00 10.08
N ALA A 408 2.50 -1.06 10.42
CA ALA A 408 3.15 -1.19 11.73
C ALA A 408 4.12 -0.03 11.99
N PHE A 409 4.94 0.33 11.01
CA PHE A 409 5.85 1.48 11.12
C PHE A 409 5.08 2.80 11.27
N ALA A 410 4.00 3.00 10.50
CA ALA A 410 3.17 4.19 10.62
C ALA A 410 2.54 4.30 12.02
N MET A 411 2.12 3.19 12.62
CA MET A 411 1.58 3.19 13.98
C MET A 411 2.65 3.46 15.03
N ILE A 412 3.88 2.98 14.85
CA ILE A 412 5.00 3.39 15.73
C ILE A 412 5.19 4.90 15.68
N GLN A 413 5.17 5.51 14.49
CA GLN A 413 5.27 6.97 14.36
C GLN A 413 4.12 7.71 15.08
N VAL A 414 2.90 7.17 15.04
CA VAL A 414 1.77 7.72 15.83
C VAL A 414 2.08 7.64 17.31
N LEU A 415 2.53 6.49 17.81
CA LEU A 415 2.86 6.32 19.22
C LEU A 415 3.99 7.26 19.66
N GLU A 416 5.06 7.40 18.87
CA GLU A 416 6.19 8.28 19.16
C GLU A 416 5.80 9.77 19.20
N LYS A 417 4.91 10.18 18.29
CA LYS A 417 4.46 11.58 18.21
C LYS A 417 3.40 11.93 19.26
N CYS A 418 2.46 11.01 19.52
CA CYS A 418 1.33 11.28 20.40
C CYS A 418 1.59 10.92 21.88
N PHE A 419 2.51 9.97 22.13
CA PHE A 419 2.79 9.46 23.48
C PHE A 419 4.28 9.39 23.79
N PRO A 420 5.08 10.47 23.54
CA PRO A 420 6.55 10.42 23.68
C PRO A 420 6.99 10.08 25.10
N GLU A 421 6.32 10.58 26.13
CA GLU A 421 6.65 10.28 27.53
C GLU A 421 6.43 8.79 27.86
N LYS A 422 5.32 8.22 27.38
CA LYS A 422 5.03 6.79 27.59
C LYS A 422 6.02 5.88 26.85
N ILE A 423 6.38 6.25 25.62
CA ILE A 423 7.41 5.52 24.86
C ILE A 423 8.73 5.50 25.62
N ASN A 424 9.17 6.66 26.16
CA ASN A 424 10.47 6.75 26.81
C ASN A 424 10.51 6.07 28.18
N ASN A 425 9.41 6.13 28.94
CA ASN A 425 9.38 5.71 30.35
C ASN A 425 8.75 4.32 30.57
N GLU A 426 7.76 3.92 29.74
CA GLU A 426 6.94 2.74 30.02
C GLU A 426 6.94 1.70 28.89
N TRP A 427 6.90 2.14 27.62
CA TRP A 427 6.58 1.25 26.49
C TRP A 427 7.80 0.80 25.69
N ARG A 428 8.98 1.36 25.94
CA ARG A 428 10.18 1.09 25.15
C ARG A 428 10.57 -0.39 25.16
N GLU A 429 10.55 -1.02 26.33
CA GLU A 429 10.87 -2.46 26.45
C GLU A 429 9.84 -3.32 25.70
N LYS A 430 8.57 -2.95 25.81
CA LYS A 430 7.50 -3.63 25.08
C LYS A 430 7.61 -3.46 23.57
N LEU A 431 8.00 -2.29 23.09
CA LEU A 431 8.25 -2.06 21.67
C LEU A 431 9.44 -2.89 21.15
N LEU A 432 10.50 -3.04 21.94
CA LEU A 432 11.64 -3.92 21.61
C LEU A 432 11.25 -5.41 21.62
N GLU A 433 10.32 -5.82 22.48
CA GLU A 433 9.76 -7.18 22.45
C GLU A 433 8.94 -7.42 21.16
N ILE A 434 8.11 -6.44 20.78
CA ILE A 434 7.25 -6.52 19.59
C ILE A 434 8.07 -6.42 18.31
N ILE A 435 9.05 -5.52 18.27
CA ILE A 435 9.88 -5.19 17.12
C ILE A 435 11.34 -5.16 17.58
N PRO A 436 12.05 -6.29 17.54
CA PRO A 436 13.42 -6.39 18.04
C PRO A 436 14.43 -5.44 17.37
N SER A 437 14.13 -4.95 16.15
CA SER A 437 14.97 -3.94 15.47
C SER A 437 14.55 -2.50 15.78
N TYR A 438 13.62 -2.25 16.70
CA TYR A 438 13.15 -0.90 17.01
C TYR A 438 14.29 0.06 17.35
N GLY A 439 14.32 1.22 16.66
CA GLY A 439 15.36 2.22 16.83
C GLY A 439 16.69 1.93 16.13
N GLN A 440 16.78 0.85 15.36
CA GLN A 440 17.97 0.48 14.58
C GLN A 440 17.65 0.40 13.09
N LYS A 441 18.63 0.75 12.25
CA LYS A 441 18.51 0.62 10.80
C LYS A 441 19.11 -0.71 10.33
N LEU A 442 18.30 -1.50 9.66
CA LEU A 442 18.73 -2.78 9.11
C LEU A 442 19.67 -2.62 7.92
N SER A 443 19.54 -1.54 7.16
CA SER A 443 20.45 -1.19 6.07
C SER A 443 21.88 -0.96 6.55
N GLU A 444 22.06 -0.48 7.78
CA GLU A 444 23.38 -0.17 8.38
C GLU A 444 23.92 -1.32 9.25
N ASN A 445 23.10 -2.34 9.58
CA ASN A 445 23.47 -3.46 10.45
C ASN A 445 23.20 -4.82 9.79
N PRO A 446 24.19 -5.41 9.06
CA PRO A 446 24.02 -6.65 8.34
C PRO A 446 23.63 -7.84 9.21
N GLU A 447 24.25 -7.98 10.38
CA GLU A 447 24.01 -9.10 11.30
C GLU A 447 22.58 -9.06 11.85
N LEU A 448 22.12 -7.85 12.23
CA LEU A 448 20.75 -7.66 12.69
C LEU A 448 19.75 -7.92 11.56
N ALA A 449 20.03 -7.45 10.34
CA ALA A 449 19.16 -7.67 9.17
C ALA A 449 18.98 -9.17 8.89
N GLU A 450 20.07 -9.93 8.90
CA GLU A 450 20.03 -11.38 8.68
C GLU A 450 19.30 -12.12 9.82
N LYS A 451 19.57 -11.73 11.07
CA LYS A 451 18.89 -12.27 12.25
C LYS A 451 17.37 -12.03 12.17
N MET A 452 16.94 -10.81 11.83
CA MET A 452 15.51 -10.48 11.74
C MET A 452 14.84 -11.22 10.59
N ARG A 453 15.51 -11.38 9.46
CA ARG A 453 14.99 -12.15 8.32
C ARG A 453 14.85 -13.63 8.64
N SER A 454 15.84 -14.24 9.27
CA SER A 454 15.78 -15.63 9.70
C SER A 454 14.64 -15.84 10.71
N PHE A 455 14.51 -14.95 11.69
CA PHE A 455 13.44 -14.96 12.67
C PHE A 455 12.05 -14.86 12.01
N THR A 456 11.83 -13.85 11.16
CA THR A 456 10.53 -13.66 10.53
C THR A 456 10.21 -14.75 9.50
N LYS A 457 11.22 -15.28 8.79
CA LYS A 457 11.09 -16.42 7.89
C LYS A 457 10.55 -17.65 8.60
N GLU A 458 11.15 -18.01 9.74
CA GLU A 458 10.74 -19.16 10.54
C GLU A 458 9.31 -19.02 11.04
N ILE A 459 8.99 -17.91 11.72
CA ILE A 459 7.69 -17.70 12.37
C ILE A 459 6.55 -17.51 11.35
N LEU A 460 6.81 -16.83 10.24
CA LEU A 460 5.82 -16.63 9.17
C LEU A 460 5.81 -17.80 8.16
N GLU A 461 6.58 -18.86 8.40
CA GLU A 461 6.68 -20.05 7.55
C GLU A 461 7.02 -19.72 6.08
N LEU A 462 7.90 -18.74 5.84
CA LEU A 462 8.27 -18.31 4.49
C LEU A 462 9.31 -19.28 3.89
N ASN A 463 9.11 -19.63 2.63
CA ASN A 463 9.96 -20.58 1.90
C ASN A 463 10.80 -19.82 0.86
N TYR A 464 11.96 -19.33 1.21
CA TYR A 464 12.96 -18.75 0.33
C TYR A 464 14.37 -18.91 0.86
#